data_c220f10c2dc140d5d04b6a254a91a763
#
_entry.id   c220f10c2dc140d5d04b6a254a91a763
#
_cell.length_a   1.000
_cell.length_b   1.000
_cell.length_c   1.000
_cell.angle_alpha   90.00
_cell.angle_beta   90.00
_cell.angle_gamma   90.00
#
_symmetry.space_group_name_H-M   'P 1'
#
loop_
_entity.id
_entity.type
_entity.pdbx_description
1 polymer ?
#
loop_
_entity_poly.entity_id
_entity_poly.type
_entity_poly.pdbx_seq_one_letter_code
_entity_poly.pdbx_strand_id
1 'polypeptide(L)'
;MTEAQLRAHYVDTLRGWIGRNEQDRSHRLIIDTYNSMRKLPRNYAVTYTDAWCAATVSAAAIEAGLTDIIPRECSCVKMVERFRAMGRWMEKDSYVPLPGDIIFYGWQDSGKGDNTGAPDHVGVVEKVANGLITVIEGNYHDAVRRRNIAVNGRFIRGYGLPDYTSVSVEETINAGDTVTFIGIRQYGNSYENAPAYSANPCKAEVTLIREGRAHPYHIRGERVHGWVDAADILKG
;
A
#
# COMPACT_ATOMS: atom_id res chain seq x y z
N MET A 1 5.81 -6.60 8.53
CA MET A 1 5.82 -6.19 7.08
C MET A 1 6.35 -4.77 6.98
N THR A 2 7.18 -4.48 6.01
CA THR A 2 7.65 -3.12 5.72
C THR A 2 6.53 -2.27 5.08
N GLU A 3 6.70 -0.95 5.03
CA GLU A 3 5.78 -0.06 4.29
C GLU A 3 5.54 -0.54 2.86
N ALA A 4 6.62 -0.87 2.13
CA ALA A 4 6.52 -1.33 0.74
C ALA A 4 5.72 -2.64 0.61
N GLN A 5 5.89 -3.57 1.54
CA GLN A 5 5.13 -4.83 1.58
C GLN A 5 3.66 -4.59 1.90
N LEU A 6 3.34 -3.68 2.83
CA LEU A 6 1.96 -3.33 3.16
C LEU A 6 1.25 -2.65 1.98
N ARG A 7 1.91 -1.71 1.30
CA ARG A 7 1.41 -1.08 0.08
C ARG A 7 1.16 -2.11 -1.03
N ALA A 8 2.12 -3.02 -1.24
CA ALA A 8 1.97 -4.10 -2.22
C ALA A 8 0.82 -5.03 -1.86
N HIS A 9 0.70 -5.46 -0.60
CA HIS A 9 -0.37 -6.33 -0.13
C HIS A 9 -1.76 -5.71 -0.36
N TYR A 10 -1.93 -4.42 -0.06
CA TYR A 10 -3.18 -3.71 -0.31
C TYR A 10 -3.53 -3.65 -1.81
N VAL A 11 -2.55 -3.30 -2.64
CA VAL A 11 -2.72 -3.26 -4.10
C VAL A 11 -3.01 -4.65 -4.66
N ASP A 12 -2.35 -5.70 -4.17
CA ASP A 12 -2.54 -7.09 -4.63
C ASP A 12 -3.94 -7.62 -4.27
N THR A 13 -4.49 -7.23 -3.12
CA THR A 13 -5.90 -7.51 -2.79
C THR A 13 -6.83 -6.98 -3.88
N LEU A 14 -6.67 -5.72 -4.27
CA LEU A 14 -7.47 -5.11 -5.35
C LEU A 14 -7.21 -5.74 -6.71
N ARG A 15 -5.97 -6.12 -7.03
CA ARG A 15 -5.63 -6.86 -8.25
C ARG A 15 -6.38 -8.17 -8.37
N GLY A 16 -6.52 -8.89 -7.25
CA GLY A 16 -7.30 -10.13 -7.17
C GLY A 16 -8.79 -9.96 -7.46
N TRP A 17 -9.29 -8.73 -7.42
CA TRP A 17 -10.69 -8.42 -7.71
C TRP A 17 -10.95 -7.88 -9.12
N ILE A 18 -9.92 -7.59 -9.91
CA ILE A 18 -10.08 -7.07 -11.27
C ILE A 18 -10.94 -8.04 -12.09
N GLY A 19 -11.95 -7.49 -12.77
CA GLY A 19 -12.93 -8.22 -13.55
C GLY A 19 -14.22 -8.56 -12.81
N ARG A 20 -14.27 -8.48 -11.46
CA ARG A 20 -15.54 -8.61 -10.72
C ARG A 20 -16.50 -7.52 -11.16
N ASN A 21 -17.76 -7.88 -11.39
CA ASN A 21 -18.71 -6.98 -12.01
C ASN A 21 -20.16 -7.27 -11.58
N GLU A 22 -21.07 -6.36 -11.92
CA GLU A 22 -22.48 -6.49 -11.60
C GLU A 22 -23.20 -7.52 -12.47
N GLN A 23 -22.78 -7.69 -13.73
CA GLN A 23 -23.44 -8.57 -14.69
C GLN A 23 -23.42 -10.04 -14.22
N ASP A 24 -22.29 -10.52 -13.72
CA ASP A 24 -22.15 -11.88 -13.18
C ASP A 24 -22.35 -11.93 -11.66
N ARG A 25 -22.63 -10.78 -11.04
CA ARG A 25 -22.84 -10.57 -9.61
C ARG A 25 -21.59 -10.83 -8.74
N SER A 26 -20.42 -10.97 -9.32
CA SER A 26 -19.17 -11.21 -8.57
C SER A 26 -18.74 -10.01 -7.71
N HIS A 27 -19.21 -8.78 -8.02
CA HIS A 27 -19.05 -7.58 -7.19
C HIS A 27 -19.62 -7.73 -5.77
N ARG A 28 -20.61 -8.64 -5.57
CA ARG A 28 -21.26 -8.84 -4.27
C ARG A 28 -20.28 -9.23 -3.17
N LEU A 29 -19.22 -9.98 -3.49
CA LEU A 29 -18.18 -10.29 -2.51
C LEU A 29 -17.60 -9.00 -1.88
N ILE A 30 -17.38 -7.97 -2.68
CA ILE A 30 -16.81 -6.69 -2.21
C ILE A 30 -17.79 -6.00 -1.26
N ILE A 31 -19.07 -5.98 -1.63
CA ILE A 31 -20.13 -5.38 -0.82
C ILE A 31 -20.33 -6.18 0.47
N ASP A 32 -20.33 -7.50 0.40
CA ASP A 32 -20.45 -8.37 1.58
C ASP A 32 -19.26 -8.21 2.52
N THR A 33 -18.03 -8.08 1.97
CA THR A 33 -16.81 -7.78 2.75
C THR A 33 -16.95 -6.43 3.47
N TYR A 34 -17.41 -5.39 2.78
CA TYR A 34 -17.67 -4.10 3.43
C TYR A 34 -18.73 -4.22 4.54
N ASN A 35 -19.84 -4.90 4.27
CA ASN A 35 -20.96 -5.06 5.20
C ASN A 35 -20.66 -6.02 6.38
N SER A 36 -19.59 -6.81 6.32
CA SER A 36 -19.17 -7.71 7.41
C SER A 36 -18.69 -6.97 8.67
N MET A 37 -18.49 -5.67 8.57
CA MET A 37 -18.07 -4.86 9.72
C MET A 37 -19.12 -4.89 10.85
N ARG A 38 -18.65 -5.12 12.08
CA ARG A 38 -19.52 -5.11 13.29
C ARG A 38 -20.30 -3.80 13.47
N LYS A 39 -19.68 -2.67 13.09
CA LYS A 39 -20.29 -1.34 13.13
C LYS A 39 -20.02 -0.63 11.81
N LEU A 40 -21.06 -0.50 11.02
CA LEU A 40 -21.00 0.19 9.75
C LEU A 40 -20.92 1.71 9.94
N PRO A 41 -20.13 2.43 9.13
CA PRO A 41 -20.17 3.88 9.08
C PRO A 41 -21.60 4.37 8.84
N ARG A 42 -22.04 5.35 9.64
CA ARG A 42 -23.38 5.94 9.56
C ARG A 42 -24.52 4.91 9.70
N ASN A 43 -24.24 3.70 10.23
CA ASN A 43 -25.19 2.57 10.33
C ASN A 43 -25.81 2.20 8.96
N TYR A 44 -25.07 2.39 7.86
CA TYR A 44 -25.57 2.14 6.51
C TYR A 44 -24.91 0.90 5.91
N ALA A 45 -25.70 -0.11 5.61
CA ALA A 45 -25.28 -1.26 4.81
C ALA A 45 -25.43 -0.93 3.33
N VAL A 46 -24.36 -1.14 2.57
CA VAL A 46 -24.37 -0.95 1.10
C VAL A 46 -25.20 -2.05 0.47
N THR A 47 -26.11 -1.69 -0.41
CA THR A 47 -26.89 -2.64 -1.21
C THR A 47 -26.14 -3.02 -2.49
N TYR A 48 -26.56 -4.10 -3.16
CA TYR A 48 -25.92 -4.54 -4.41
C TYR A 48 -26.19 -3.61 -5.61
N THR A 49 -27.03 -2.60 -5.44
CA THR A 49 -27.40 -1.61 -6.46
C THR A 49 -26.92 -0.19 -6.15
N ASP A 50 -26.26 -0.01 -5.01
CA ASP A 50 -25.64 1.26 -4.66
C ASP A 50 -24.32 1.46 -5.42
N ALA A 51 -23.84 2.71 -5.49
CA ALA A 51 -22.48 2.98 -5.93
C ALA A 51 -21.47 2.39 -4.92
N TRP A 52 -20.59 1.52 -5.37
CA TRP A 52 -19.68 0.76 -4.51
C TRP A 52 -18.19 1.07 -4.68
N CYS A 53 -17.85 2.21 -5.32
CA CYS A 53 -16.44 2.60 -5.48
C CYS A 53 -15.73 2.79 -4.12
N ALA A 54 -16.30 3.57 -3.19
CA ALA A 54 -15.72 3.77 -1.87
C ALA A 54 -15.82 2.52 -0.98
N ALA A 55 -16.87 1.71 -1.15
CA ALA A 55 -16.97 0.41 -0.49
C ALA A 55 -15.84 -0.54 -0.93
N THR A 56 -15.39 -0.49 -2.19
CA THR A 56 -14.27 -1.27 -2.70
C THR A 56 -12.97 -0.92 -1.96
N VAL A 57 -12.66 0.37 -1.82
CA VAL A 57 -11.47 0.84 -1.07
C VAL A 57 -11.51 0.33 0.37
N SER A 58 -12.67 0.46 1.01
CA SER A 58 -12.88 0.01 2.40
C SER A 58 -12.82 -1.51 2.55
N ALA A 59 -13.43 -2.25 1.64
CA ALA A 59 -13.42 -3.71 1.66
C ALA A 59 -12.00 -4.27 1.46
N ALA A 60 -11.22 -3.67 0.56
CA ALA A 60 -9.82 -4.04 0.38
C ALA A 60 -8.97 -3.75 1.63
N ALA A 61 -9.25 -2.64 2.33
CA ALA A 61 -8.59 -2.34 3.60
C ALA A 61 -8.96 -3.34 4.70
N ILE A 62 -10.21 -3.83 4.72
CA ILE A 62 -10.65 -4.88 5.66
C ILE A 62 -9.90 -6.18 5.38
N GLU A 63 -9.86 -6.62 4.13
CA GLU A 63 -9.21 -7.87 3.73
C GLU A 63 -7.69 -7.82 3.96
N ALA A 64 -7.07 -6.66 3.71
CA ALA A 64 -5.65 -6.46 3.95
C ALA A 64 -5.27 -6.17 5.42
N GLY A 65 -6.25 -6.03 6.34
CA GLY A 65 -5.97 -5.70 7.75
C GLY A 65 -5.48 -4.27 7.98
N LEU A 66 -5.82 -3.31 7.09
CA LEU A 66 -5.31 -1.93 7.10
C LEU A 66 -6.34 -0.88 7.52
N THR A 67 -7.36 -1.30 8.27
CA THR A 67 -8.49 -0.44 8.65
C THR A 67 -8.14 0.68 9.64
N ASP A 68 -6.98 0.62 10.28
CA ASP A 68 -6.50 1.66 11.20
C ASP A 68 -5.92 2.86 10.45
N ILE A 69 -5.43 2.66 9.23
CA ILE A 69 -4.81 3.70 8.40
C ILE A 69 -5.63 4.08 7.16
N ILE A 70 -6.57 3.23 6.74
CA ILE A 70 -7.48 3.49 5.62
C ILE A 70 -8.89 3.60 6.16
N PRO A 71 -9.51 4.79 6.06
CA PRO A 71 -10.87 5.01 6.58
C PRO A 71 -11.90 4.07 5.95
N ARG A 72 -12.68 3.40 6.78
CA ARG A 72 -13.82 2.59 6.35
C ARG A 72 -15.00 3.50 6.07
N GLU A 73 -15.39 3.62 4.81
CA GLU A 73 -16.49 4.46 4.37
C GLU A 73 -17.06 3.98 3.01
N CYS A 74 -18.33 4.22 2.75
CA CYS A 74 -18.95 3.98 1.45
C CYS A 74 -19.34 5.28 0.71
N SER A 75 -18.93 6.43 1.23
CA SER A 75 -19.11 7.74 0.63
C SER A 75 -17.74 8.39 0.37
N CYS A 76 -17.48 8.79 -0.88
CA CYS A 76 -16.25 9.48 -1.26
C CYS A 76 -16.06 10.77 -0.44
N VAL A 77 -17.12 11.57 -0.26
CA VAL A 77 -17.08 12.81 0.54
C VAL A 77 -16.67 12.50 1.98
N LYS A 78 -17.31 11.51 2.62
CA LYS A 78 -17.01 11.17 4.01
C LYS A 78 -15.63 10.53 4.17
N MET A 79 -15.15 9.80 3.18
CA MET A 79 -13.79 9.25 3.18
C MET A 79 -12.75 10.38 3.12
N VAL A 80 -12.95 11.42 2.29
CA VAL A 80 -12.10 12.62 2.24
C VAL A 80 -12.11 13.35 3.59
N GLU A 81 -13.29 13.56 4.21
CA GLU A 81 -13.39 14.18 5.54
C GLU A 81 -12.56 13.43 6.57
N ARG A 82 -12.55 12.09 6.54
CA ARG A 82 -11.74 11.27 7.45
C ARG A 82 -10.25 11.41 7.17
N PHE A 83 -9.81 11.40 5.91
CA PHE A 83 -8.40 11.64 5.59
C PHE A 83 -7.95 13.04 6.02
N ARG A 84 -8.80 14.05 5.87
CA ARG A 84 -8.53 15.40 6.39
C ARG A 84 -8.39 15.42 7.91
N ALA A 85 -9.30 14.76 8.62
CA ALA A 85 -9.25 14.65 10.08
C ALA A 85 -7.99 13.92 10.59
N MET A 86 -7.46 12.98 9.80
CA MET A 86 -6.21 12.28 10.08
C MET A 86 -4.97 13.09 9.70
N GLY A 87 -5.10 14.28 9.06
CA GLY A 87 -3.97 15.04 8.52
C GLY A 87 -3.32 14.35 7.32
N ARG A 88 -4.04 13.46 6.62
CA ARG A 88 -3.55 12.60 5.54
C ARG A 88 -4.21 12.90 4.20
N TRP A 89 -4.63 14.13 3.98
CA TRP A 89 -5.20 14.61 2.72
C TRP A 89 -4.20 15.46 1.93
N MET A 90 -4.07 15.22 0.62
CA MET A 90 -3.13 15.89 -0.27
C MET A 90 -3.84 16.43 -1.52
N GLU A 91 -3.68 17.73 -1.80
CA GLU A 91 -4.28 18.41 -2.97
C GLU A 91 -3.22 19.10 -3.86
N LYS A 92 -1.92 18.92 -3.61
CA LYS A 92 -0.88 19.60 -4.39
C LYS A 92 -0.76 19.05 -5.80
N ASP A 93 -0.82 19.90 -6.82
CA ASP A 93 -0.65 19.56 -8.24
C ASP A 93 0.67 18.85 -8.54
N SER A 94 1.73 19.22 -7.83
CA SER A 94 3.06 18.58 -7.97
C SER A 94 3.18 17.21 -7.30
N TYR A 95 2.14 16.74 -6.62
CA TYR A 95 2.19 15.46 -5.93
C TYR A 95 2.17 14.30 -6.91
N VAL A 96 3.17 13.44 -6.84
CA VAL A 96 3.23 12.17 -7.56
C VAL A 96 2.87 11.06 -6.58
N PRO A 97 1.72 10.38 -6.76
CA PRO A 97 1.26 9.40 -5.78
C PRO A 97 2.09 8.12 -5.82
N LEU A 98 2.09 7.41 -4.69
CA LEU A 98 2.72 6.11 -4.53
C LEU A 98 1.67 4.98 -4.65
N PRO A 99 2.08 3.75 -4.99
CA PRO A 99 1.18 2.59 -4.92
C PRO A 99 0.52 2.49 -3.54
N GLY A 100 -0.79 2.24 -3.52
CA GLY A 100 -1.58 2.19 -2.29
C GLY A 100 -2.11 3.53 -1.79
N ASP A 101 -1.74 4.66 -2.39
CA ASP A 101 -2.43 5.92 -2.13
C ASP A 101 -3.85 5.88 -2.72
N ILE A 102 -4.78 6.59 -2.08
CA ILE A 102 -6.19 6.63 -2.47
C ILE A 102 -6.41 7.88 -3.31
N ILE A 103 -6.80 7.73 -4.57
CA ILE A 103 -7.07 8.85 -5.48
C ILE A 103 -8.56 9.12 -5.56
N PHE A 104 -8.94 10.40 -5.47
CA PHE A 104 -10.31 10.86 -5.56
C PHE A 104 -10.51 11.73 -6.81
N TYR A 105 -11.68 11.63 -7.41
CA TYR A 105 -12.06 12.37 -8.60
C TYR A 105 -13.26 13.27 -8.33
N GLY A 106 -13.28 14.43 -8.96
CA GLY A 106 -14.43 15.33 -9.06
C GLY A 106 -14.77 15.54 -10.53
N TRP A 107 -15.72 14.76 -11.05
CA TRP A 107 -16.10 14.80 -12.47
C TRP A 107 -16.81 16.10 -12.86
N GLN A 108 -17.27 16.88 -11.88
CA GLN A 108 -17.93 18.16 -12.07
C GLN A 108 -16.94 19.32 -12.32
N ASP A 109 -15.64 19.04 -12.37
CA ASP A 109 -14.62 20.04 -12.63
C ASP A 109 -14.82 20.73 -13.98
N SER A 110 -14.90 22.07 -13.96
CA SER A 110 -15.08 22.92 -15.13
C SER A 110 -13.81 23.03 -15.99
N GLY A 111 -12.65 22.66 -15.48
CA GLY A 111 -11.33 22.89 -16.06
C GLY A 111 -10.84 24.33 -15.91
N LYS A 112 -11.45 25.11 -15.02
CA LYS A 112 -11.03 26.48 -14.67
C LYS A 112 -10.72 26.55 -13.18
N GLY A 113 -9.50 26.96 -12.87
CA GLY A 113 -9.01 27.00 -11.49
C GLY A 113 -8.73 25.60 -10.94
N ASP A 114 -8.70 25.50 -9.64
CA ASP A 114 -8.44 24.26 -8.91
C ASP A 114 -9.72 23.44 -8.73
N ASN A 115 -9.59 22.11 -8.74
CA ASN A 115 -10.72 21.19 -8.52
C ASN A 115 -11.04 21.10 -7.02
N THR A 116 -11.94 21.97 -6.55
CA THR A 116 -12.34 22.08 -5.13
C THR A 116 -13.71 21.44 -4.83
N GLY A 117 -14.36 20.86 -5.82
CA GLY A 117 -15.70 20.26 -5.70
C GLY A 117 -15.77 19.04 -4.78
N ALA A 118 -16.97 18.53 -4.59
CA ALA A 118 -17.16 17.26 -3.88
C ALA A 118 -16.60 16.10 -4.72
N PRO A 119 -15.96 15.10 -4.10
CA PRO A 119 -15.50 13.93 -4.84
C PRO A 119 -16.68 13.03 -5.23
N ASP A 120 -16.71 12.62 -6.51
CA ASP A 120 -17.74 11.76 -7.09
C ASP A 120 -17.30 10.29 -7.15
N HIS A 121 -15.98 10.04 -7.18
CA HIS A 121 -15.42 8.72 -7.39
C HIS A 121 -14.09 8.54 -6.67
N VAL A 122 -13.66 7.28 -6.50
CA VAL A 122 -12.43 6.95 -5.78
C VAL A 122 -11.83 5.65 -6.31
N GLY A 123 -10.51 5.57 -6.27
CA GLY A 123 -9.75 4.36 -6.59
C GLY A 123 -8.47 4.27 -5.78
N VAL A 124 -7.69 3.24 -6.04
CA VAL A 124 -6.39 3.00 -5.40
C VAL A 124 -5.29 3.02 -6.46
N VAL A 125 -4.26 3.79 -6.22
CA VAL A 125 -3.09 3.87 -7.11
C VAL A 125 -2.39 2.51 -7.15
N GLU A 126 -2.30 1.93 -8.33
CA GLU A 126 -1.56 0.68 -8.56
C GLU A 126 -0.09 0.95 -8.85
N LYS A 127 0.18 1.95 -9.67
CA LYS A 127 1.55 2.36 -10.04
C LYS A 127 1.55 3.72 -10.72
N VAL A 128 2.72 4.35 -10.74
CA VAL A 128 2.99 5.54 -11.57
C VAL A 128 4.19 5.25 -12.46
N ALA A 129 4.08 5.50 -13.76
CA ALA A 129 5.16 5.35 -14.71
C ALA A 129 5.00 6.39 -15.85
N ASN A 130 6.09 7.05 -16.22
CA ASN A 130 6.15 8.01 -17.32
C ASN A 130 5.06 9.11 -17.23
N GLY A 131 4.80 9.62 -16.02
CA GLY A 131 3.77 10.65 -15.80
C GLY A 131 2.33 10.15 -15.88
N LEU A 132 2.10 8.83 -15.94
CA LEU A 132 0.79 8.20 -15.99
C LEU A 132 0.55 7.38 -14.72
N ILE A 133 -0.57 7.63 -14.06
CA ILE A 133 -1.06 6.90 -12.90
C ILE A 133 -1.97 5.78 -13.40
N THR A 134 -1.66 4.53 -13.04
CA THR A 134 -2.61 3.42 -13.19
C THR A 134 -3.34 3.24 -11.87
N VAL A 135 -4.67 3.23 -11.90
CA VAL A 135 -5.55 3.15 -10.74
C VAL A 135 -6.44 1.93 -10.86
N ILE A 136 -6.66 1.20 -9.76
CA ILE A 136 -7.70 0.16 -9.68
C ILE A 136 -8.92 0.79 -9.02
N GLU A 137 -10.07 0.69 -9.68
CA GLU A 137 -11.33 1.29 -9.25
C GLU A 137 -12.43 0.25 -9.19
N GLY A 138 -13.23 0.28 -8.13
CA GLY A 138 -14.52 -0.40 -8.09
C GLY A 138 -15.61 0.44 -8.72
N ASN A 139 -16.66 -0.20 -9.21
CA ASN A 139 -17.80 0.46 -9.87
C ASN A 139 -17.42 1.36 -11.07
N TYR A 140 -16.31 1.06 -11.72
CA TYR A 140 -15.94 1.69 -12.96
C TYR A 140 -16.58 0.93 -14.13
N HIS A 141 -17.65 1.50 -14.71
CA HIS A 141 -18.53 0.79 -15.63
C HIS A 141 -19.00 -0.55 -15.04
N ASP A 142 -19.57 -0.48 -13.85
CA ASP A 142 -20.16 -1.60 -13.10
C ASP A 142 -19.20 -2.78 -12.82
N ALA A 143 -17.89 -2.48 -12.78
CA ALA A 143 -16.86 -3.50 -12.56
C ALA A 143 -15.64 -2.96 -11.80
N VAL A 144 -14.78 -3.87 -11.32
CA VAL A 144 -13.42 -3.54 -10.88
C VAL A 144 -12.52 -3.48 -12.10
N ARG A 145 -11.99 -2.30 -12.41
CA ARG A 145 -11.18 -2.07 -13.60
C ARG A 145 -9.99 -1.16 -13.33
N ARG A 146 -9.07 -1.14 -14.29
CA ARG A 146 -7.98 -0.15 -14.31
C ARG A 146 -8.40 1.09 -15.09
N ARG A 147 -8.03 2.24 -14.54
CA ARG A 147 -8.03 3.53 -15.23
C ARG A 147 -6.60 4.02 -15.36
N ASN A 148 -6.29 4.71 -16.46
CA ASN A 148 -5.06 5.48 -16.58
C ASN A 148 -5.42 6.98 -16.63
N ILE A 149 -4.70 7.77 -15.82
CA ILE A 149 -4.84 9.23 -15.78
C ILE A 149 -3.45 9.86 -15.63
N ALA A 150 -3.22 11.01 -16.27
CA ALA A 150 -1.97 11.74 -16.12
C ALA A 150 -1.79 12.22 -14.67
N VAL A 151 -0.54 12.29 -14.20
CA VAL A 151 -0.22 13.05 -12.98
C VAL A 151 -0.73 14.47 -13.16
N ASN A 152 -1.36 15.02 -12.13
CA ASN A 152 -2.08 16.30 -12.21
C ASN A 152 -3.18 16.36 -13.29
N GLY A 153 -3.83 15.23 -13.56
CA GLY A 153 -4.93 15.18 -14.52
C GLY A 153 -6.15 15.98 -14.03
N ARG A 154 -6.86 16.63 -14.95
CA ARG A 154 -7.95 17.58 -14.73
C ARG A 154 -8.96 17.17 -13.65
N PHE A 155 -9.36 15.90 -13.61
CA PHE A 155 -10.42 15.42 -12.72
C PHE A 155 -9.92 14.94 -11.36
N ILE A 156 -8.61 14.99 -11.11
CA ILE A 156 -8.09 14.61 -9.81
C ILE A 156 -8.51 15.65 -8.79
N ARG A 157 -9.24 15.20 -7.75
CA ARG A 157 -9.71 16.03 -6.64
C ARG A 157 -8.67 16.09 -5.52
N GLY A 158 -7.86 15.08 -5.40
CA GLY A 158 -6.82 14.95 -4.40
C GLY A 158 -6.58 13.49 -4.00
N TYR A 159 -5.76 13.32 -2.96
CA TYR A 159 -5.31 12.00 -2.51
C TYR A 159 -5.47 11.84 -1.01
N GLY A 160 -5.93 10.66 -0.58
CA GLY A 160 -5.78 10.18 0.77
C GLY A 160 -4.47 9.39 0.89
N LEU A 161 -3.66 9.71 1.91
CA LEU A 161 -2.34 9.12 2.13
C LEU A 161 -2.33 8.24 3.38
N PRO A 162 -2.61 6.91 3.27
CA PRO A 162 -2.57 6.03 4.43
C PRO A 162 -1.17 6.01 5.06
N ASP A 163 -1.12 5.98 6.39
CA ASP A 163 0.15 5.95 7.11
C ASP A 163 0.69 4.54 7.27
N TYR A 164 1.17 3.97 6.20
CA TYR A 164 1.73 2.62 6.21
C TYR A 164 2.94 2.47 7.16
N THR A 165 3.63 3.58 7.48
CA THR A 165 4.75 3.54 8.43
C THR A 165 4.29 3.28 9.87
N SER A 166 3.07 3.70 10.23
CA SER A 166 2.52 3.50 11.57
C SER A 166 2.12 2.05 11.86
N VAL A 167 1.92 1.24 10.82
CA VAL A 167 1.58 -0.19 10.94
C VAL A 167 2.68 -1.10 10.43
N SER A 168 3.74 -0.55 9.78
CA SER A 168 4.90 -1.32 9.40
C SER A 168 5.58 -1.82 10.69
N VAL A 169 5.54 -3.12 10.89
CA VAL A 169 6.40 -3.75 11.89
C VAL A 169 7.73 -3.95 11.16
N GLU A 170 8.76 -3.25 11.58
CA GLU A 170 10.11 -3.72 11.27
C GLU A 170 10.17 -5.15 11.77
N GLU A 171 10.25 -6.12 10.88
CA GLU A 171 10.41 -7.50 11.27
C GLU A 171 11.72 -7.59 12.01
N THR A 172 11.66 -7.63 13.34
CA THR A 172 12.85 -7.77 14.17
C THR A 172 13.51 -9.07 13.76
N ILE A 173 14.68 -8.96 13.19
CA ILE A 173 15.52 -10.12 12.87
C ILE A 173 16.16 -10.56 14.18
N ASN A 174 15.95 -11.82 14.54
CA ASN A 174 16.49 -12.43 15.75
C ASN A 174 17.56 -13.47 15.40
N ALA A 175 18.45 -13.76 16.34
CA ALA A 175 19.35 -14.90 16.20
C ALA A 175 18.52 -16.18 16.06
N GLY A 176 18.88 -17.03 15.10
CA GLY A 176 18.14 -18.23 14.70
C GLY A 176 17.17 -18.02 13.54
N ASP A 177 16.86 -16.78 13.16
CA ASP A 177 16.00 -16.53 12.00
C ASP A 177 16.70 -16.91 10.68
N THR A 178 15.91 -17.42 9.74
CA THR A 178 16.34 -17.57 8.35
C THR A 178 16.09 -16.26 7.61
N VAL A 179 17.10 -15.78 6.91
CA VAL A 179 17.06 -14.57 6.10
C VAL A 179 17.51 -14.84 4.67
N THR A 180 17.12 -13.99 3.73
CA THR A 180 17.69 -13.95 2.40
C THR A 180 18.76 -12.87 2.37
N PHE A 181 20.03 -13.26 2.23
CA PHE A 181 21.14 -12.34 1.97
C PHE A 181 21.10 -11.92 0.51
N ILE A 182 21.04 -10.60 0.26
CA ILE A 182 20.97 -9.99 -1.07
C ILE A 182 22.22 -9.16 -1.41
N GLY A 183 23.13 -9.01 -0.45
CA GLY A 183 24.38 -8.27 -0.61
C GLY A 183 25.43 -9.04 -1.42
N ILE A 184 26.53 -8.36 -1.69
CA ILE A 184 27.72 -8.91 -2.40
C ILE A 184 28.97 -8.88 -1.53
N ARG A 185 28.86 -8.45 -0.29
CA ARG A 185 29.98 -8.32 0.67
C ARG A 185 29.60 -8.88 2.03
N GLN A 186 30.59 -9.40 2.72
CA GLN A 186 30.55 -9.75 4.13
C GLN A 186 31.80 -9.19 4.81
N TYR A 187 31.77 -9.06 6.13
CA TYR A 187 32.82 -8.42 6.91
C TYR A 187 33.35 -9.35 7.98
N GLY A 188 34.64 -9.19 8.32
CA GLY A 188 35.31 -10.01 9.32
C GLY A 188 34.88 -9.76 10.75
N ASN A 189 34.26 -8.59 11.01
CA ASN A 189 33.67 -8.24 12.32
C ASN A 189 32.57 -7.19 12.14
N SER A 190 31.92 -6.78 13.25
CA SER A 190 30.75 -5.86 13.23
C SER A 190 31.10 -4.36 13.19
N TYR A 191 32.38 -3.98 13.16
CA TYR A 191 32.80 -2.59 13.23
C TYR A 191 32.97 -1.96 11.85
N GLU A 192 32.86 -0.62 11.76
CA GLU A 192 32.92 0.16 10.53
C GLU A 192 34.18 -0.08 9.67
N ASN A 193 35.34 -0.31 10.31
CA ASN A 193 36.59 -0.56 9.62
C ASN A 193 36.92 -2.05 9.44
N ALA A 194 35.91 -2.91 9.43
CA ALA A 194 36.10 -4.34 9.26
C ALA A 194 36.63 -4.70 7.86
N PRO A 195 37.54 -5.67 7.74
CA PRO A 195 37.96 -6.16 6.44
C PRO A 195 36.76 -6.77 5.70
N ALA A 196 36.54 -6.32 4.45
CA ALA A 196 35.45 -6.77 3.59
C ALA A 196 35.92 -7.94 2.68
N TYR A 197 35.04 -8.91 2.51
CA TYR A 197 35.25 -10.08 1.66
C TYR A 197 34.06 -10.22 0.70
N SER A 198 34.29 -10.80 -0.48
CA SER A 198 33.19 -11.07 -1.42
C SER A 198 32.25 -12.13 -0.83
N ALA A 199 30.96 -11.92 -1.07
CA ALA A 199 29.88 -12.86 -0.76
C ALA A 199 28.89 -12.86 -1.93
N ASN A 200 27.94 -13.79 -1.94
CA ASN A 200 26.90 -13.85 -2.96
C ASN A 200 25.54 -14.07 -2.31
N PRO A 201 24.46 -13.59 -2.93
CA PRO A 201 23.10 -13.79 -2.44
C PRO A 201 22.77 -15.26 -2.20
N CYS A 202 22.18 -15.55 -1.04
CA CYS A 202 21.72 -16.89 -0.67
C CYS A 202 20.81 -16.81 0.57
N LYS A 203 20.13 -17.93 0.88
CA LYS A 203 19.51 -18.09 2.20
C LYS A 203 20.59 -18.30 3.26
N ALA A 204 20.41 -17.68 4.42
CA ALA A 204 21.34 -17.75 5.52
C ALA A 204 20.60 -17.73 6.87
N GLU A 205 21.20 -18.30 7.90
CA GLU A 205 20.74 -18.21 9.29
C GLU A 205 21.45 -17.05 9.99
N VAL A 206 20.72 -16.25 10.75
CA VAL A 206 21.28 -15.22 11.62
C VAL A 206 21.84 -15.89 12.87
N THR A 207 23.16 -15.86 13.04
CA THR A 207 23.82 -16.55 14.16
C THR A 207 24.15 -15.63 15.32
N LEU A 208 24.29 -14.31 15.09
CA LEU A 208 24.58 -13.34 16.11
C LEU A 208 24.11 -11.94 15.68
N ILE A 209 23.71 -11.10 16.65
CA ILE A 209 23.31 -9.71 16.44
C ILE A 209 24.13 -8.80 17.35
N ARG A 210 24.57 -7.67 16.82
CA ARG A 210 25.25 -6.59 17.53
C ARG A 210 24.60 -5.26 17.18
N GLU A 211 23.58 -4.87 17.92
CA GLU A 211 22.86 -3.60 17.71
C GLU A 211 23.80 -2.40 17.79
N GLY A 212 23.51 -1.38 16.97
CA GLY A 212 24.30 -0.14 16.92
C GLY A 212 25.67 -0.26 16.26
N ARG A 213 25.99 -1.38 15.59
CA ARG A 213 27.22 -1.60 14.83
C ARG A 213 27.00 -1.34 13.34
N ALA A 214 28.08 -1.04 12.62
CA ALA A 214 28.05 -0.83 11.18
C ALA A 214 27.55 -2.08 10.43
N HIS A 215 28.01 -3.25 10.85
CA HIS A 215 27.61 -4.56 10.31
C HIS A 215 26.95 -5.37 11.42
N PRO A 216 25.61 -5.15 11.66
CA PRO A 216 24.99 -5.62 12.90
C PRO A 216 24.68 -7.12 12.93
N TYR A 217 24.61 -7.80 11.79
CA TYR A 217 24.17 -9.18 11.69
C TYR A 217 25.32 -10.10 11.28
N HIS A 218 25.60 -11.14 12.07
CA HIS A 218 26.44 -12.25 11.64
C HIS A 218 25.54 -13.36 11.10
N ILE A 219 25.77 -13.75 9.84
CA ILE A 219 24.94 -14.74 9.15
C ILE A 219 25.80 -15.90 8.64
N ARG A 220 25.16 -17.08 8.50
CA ARG A 220 25.76 -18.28 7.94
C ARG A 220 24.85 -18.87 6.88
N GLY A 221 25.36 -18.98 5.66
CA GLY A 221 24.71 -19.58 4.49
C GLY A 221 25.75 -20.27 3.60
N GLU A 222 25.30 -20.83 2.48
CA GLU A 222 26.22 -21.52 1.55
C GLU A 222 27.25 -20.60 0.91
N ARG A 223 26.92 -19.30 0.75
CA ARG A 223 27.73 -18.32 0.01
C ARG A 223 28.09 -17.08 0.82
N VAL A 224 27.80 -17.10 2.10
CA VAL A 224 28.07 -16.04 3.07
C VAL A 224 28.34 -16.66 4.44
N HIS A 225 29.38 -16.20 5.13
CA HIS A 225 29.67 -16.56 6.51
C HIS A 225 30.45 -15.44 7.18
N GLY A 226 29.75 -14.47 7.72
CA GLY A 226 30.36 -13.27 8.32
C GLY A 226 29.33 -12.24 8.71
N TRP A 227 29.84 -11.06 9.03
CA TRP A 227 29.02 -9.91 9.37
C TRP A 227 28.53 -9.21 8.09
N VAL A 228 27.30 -8.70 8.12
CA VAL A 228 26.68 -8.04 6.97
C VAL A 228 25.90 -6.80 7.41
N ASP A 229 25.64 -5.91 6.45
CA ASP A 229 24.85 -4.72 6.65
C ASP A 229 23.35 -5.06 6.81
N ALA A 230 22.64 -4.26 7.59
CA ALA A 230 21.20 -4.46 7.78
C ALA A 230 20.41 -4.36 6.46
N ALA A 231 20.88 -3.51 5.54
CA ALA A 231 20.27 -3.33 4.23
C ALA A 231 20.43 -4.54 3.29
N ASP A 232 21.38 -5.44 3.60
CA ASP A 232 21.73 -6.58 2.75
C ASP A 232 20.97 -7.87 3.12
N ILE A 233 20.06 -7.82 4.09
CA ILE A 233 19.27 -8.98 4.50
C ILE A 233 17.77 -8.70 4.51
N LEU A 234 17.01 -9.67 4.06
CA LEU A 234 15.55 -9.67 4.10
C LEU A 234 15.10 -10.87 4.96
N LYS A 235 14.16 -10.65 5.85
CA LYS A 235 13.53 -11.76 6.58
C LYS A 235 12.79 -12.65 5.59
N GLY A 236 12.99 -13.96 5.69
CA GLY A 236 12.46 -14.96 4.77
C GLY A 236 10.99 -15.29 4.99
#